data_843e28ae5882d8440cd8c4b54160dbff
#
_entry.id   843e28ae5882d8440cd8c4b54160dbff
#
_cell.length_a   1.000
_cell.length_b   1.000
_cell.length_c   1.000
_cell.angle_alpha   90.00
_cell.angle_beta   90.00
_cell.angle_gamma   90.00
#
_symmetry.space_group_name_H-M   'P 1'
#
loop_
_entity.id
_entity.type
_entity.pdbx_description
1 polymer ?
#
loop_
_entity_poly.entity_id
_entity_poly.type
_entity_poly.pdbx_seq_one_letter_code
_entity_poly.pdbx_strand_id
1 'polypeptide(L)'
;MNTQSNTAFSLLALAIGAFAIGTTEFSPMGLLPNIANDLGISIPTAGMLITGYALGVMLGAPFMTLWFGGFARRNALIFLMAIFTVGNLIAAFSPNYMSLLGARLITSLNHGAFFGIGSVVAASIVPAHKQASAVATMFMGLTIANIGGVPLATWVGQNIGWRMSFLAISVLGIITMLALWKALPQGMVAQKPNVKAELKVLTRTP
;
A
#
# COMPACT_ATOMS: atom_id res chain seq x y z
N MET A 1 -5.21 -16.48 26.27
CA MET A 1 -4.65 -16.40 24.89
C MET A 1 -3.46 -15.46 24.92
N ASN A 2 -2.30 -15.92 24.43
CA ASN A 2 -1.00 -15.24 24.59
C ASN A 2 -0.97 -13.90 23.85
N THR A 3 -0.95 -12.79 24.58
CA THR A 3 -0.90 -11.42 24.01
C THR A 3 0.31 -11.16 23.10
N GLN A 4 1.44 -11.81 23.36
CA GLN A 4 2.65 -11.69 22.54
C GLN A 4 2.52 -12.35 21.16
N SER A 5 1.86 -13.49 21.07
CA SER A 5 1.61 -14.17 19.78
C SER A 5 0.72 -13.32 18.86
N ASN A 6 -0.27 -12.64 19.41
CA ASN A 6 -1.15 -11.76 18.66
C ASN A 6 -0.43 -10.50 18.13
N THR A 7 0.50 -9.93 18.91
CA THR A 7 1.26 -8.74 18.50
C THR A 7 2.19 -9.04 17.33
N ALA A 8 2.96 -10.13 17.39
CA ALA A 8 3.86 -10.53 16.31
C ALA A 8 3.08 -10.80 15.00
N PHE A 9 1.93 -11.47 15.11
CA PHE A 9 1.07 -11.73 13.94
C PHE A 9 0.46 -10.45 13.35
N SER A 10 0.10 -9.49 14.21
CA SER A 10 -0.39 -8.18 13.76
C SER A 10 0.69 -7.38 13.01
N LEU A 11 1.92 -7.36 13.53
CA LEU A 11 3.04 -6.70 12.85
C LEU A 11 3.41 -7.39 11.54
N LEU A 12 3.35 -8.73 11.49
CA LEU A 12 3.56 -9.49 10.26
C LEU A 12 2.50 -9.16 9.21
N ALA A 13 1.22 -9.07 9.59
CA ALA A 13 0.14 -8.69 8.67
C ALA A 13 0.35 -7.30 8.08
N LEU A 14 0.80 -6.33 8.88
CA LEU A 14 1.16 -4.99 8.42
C LEU A 14 2.38 -5.02 7.49
N ALA A 15 3.39 -5.83 7.79
CA ALA A 15 4.58 -6.00 6.97
C ALA A 15 4.25 -6.66 5.61
N ILE A 16 3.33 -7.64 5.57
CA ILE A 16 2.83 -8.22 4.31
C ILE A 16 2.14 -7.16 3.45
N GLY A 17 1.36 -6.26 4.05
CA GLY A 17 0.76 -5.13 3.34
C GLY A 17 1.81 -4.17 2.79
N ALA A 18 2.82 -3.81 3.58
CA ALA A 18 3.94 -2.98 3.14
C ALA A 18 4.73 -3.66 2.01
N PHE A 19 4.93 -4.98 2.08
CA PHE A 19 5.53 -5.78 1.02
C PHE A 19 4.72 -5.73 -0.28
N ALA A 20 3.41 -5.93 -0.21
CA ALA A 20 2.53 -5.89 -1.37
C ALA A 20 2.54 -4.50 -2.05
N ILE A 21 2.47 -3.42 -1.23
CA ILE A 21 2.51 -2.04 -1.71
C ILE A 21 3.86 -1.72 -2.35
N GLY A 22 4.98 -2.07 -1.71
CA GLY A 22 6.30 -1.84 -2.28
C GLY A 22 6.53 -2.61 -3.59
N THR A 23 6.03 -3.84 -3.66
CA THR A 23 6.12 -4.64 -4.89
C THR A 23 5.35 -3.97 -6.05
N THR A 24 4.12 -3.48 -5.83
CA THR A 24 3.34 -2.81 -6.89
C THR A 24 3.91 -1.45 -7.28
N GLU A 25 4.56 -0.74 -6.34
CA GLU A 25 5.15 0.57 -6.60
C GLU A 25 6.31 0.48 -7.57
N PHE A 26 7.25 -0.42 -7.31
CA PHE A 26 8.54 -0.45 -8.00
C PHE A 26 8.62 -1.46 -9.14
N SER A 27 7.83 -2.54 -9.16
CA SER A 27 7.88 -3.54 -10.25
C SER A 27 7.61 -2.99 -11.65
N PRO A 28 6.74 -1.97 -11.85
CA PRO A 28 6.54 -1.41 -13.19
C PRO A 28 7.80 -0.81 -13.81
N MET A 29 8.77 -0.34 -13.00
CA MET A 29 10.05 0.19 -13.52
C MET A 29 10.80 -0.85 -14.35
N GLY A 30 10.80 -2.11 -13.90
CA GLY A 30 11.41 -3.22 -14.64
C GLY A 30 10.56 -3.77 -15.79
N LEU A 31 9.31 -3.32 -15.91
CA LEU A 31 8.34 -3.79 -16.91
C LEU A 31 8.04 -2.76 -18.01
N LEU A 32 8.60 -1.55 -17.93
CA LEU A 32 8.32 -0.49 -18.89
C LEU A 32 8.50 -0.91 -20.34
N PRO A 33 9.59 -1.61 -20.76
CA PRO A 33 9.75 -2.06 -22.13
C PRO A 33 8.65 -3.05 -22.57
N ASN A 34 8.27 -3.98 -21.69
CA ASN A 34 7.24 -4.97 -21.97
C ASN A 34 5.86 -4.32 -22.12
N ILE A 35 5.52 -3.38 -21.23
CA ILE A 35 4.26 -2.61 -21.27
C ILE A 35 4.21 -1.74 -22.53
N ALA A 36 5.31 -1.03 -22.84
CA ALA A 36 5.41 -0.16 -23.98
C ALA A 36 5.20 -0.93 -25.30
N ASN A 37 5.89 -2.07 -25.43
CA ASN A 37 5.77 -2.92 -26.61
C ASN A 37 4.36 -3.50 -26.78
N ASP A 38 3.77 -4.03 -25.72
CA ASP A 38 2.44 -4.66 -25.77
C ASP A 38 1.31 -3.65 -26.05
N LEU A 39 1.42 -2.43 -25.51
CA LEU A 39 0.42 -1.38 -25.71
C LEU A 39 0.71 -0.46 -26.92
N GLY A 40 1.79 -0.70 -27.66
CA GLY A 40 2.17 0.11 -28.82
C GLY A 40 2.48 1.57 -28.50
N ILE A 41 3.08 1.84 -27.33
CA ILE A 41 3.43 3.19 -26.87
C ILE A 41 4.94 3.35 -26.67
N SER A 42 5.40 4.60 -26.55
CA SER A 42 6.82 4.84 -26.27
C SER A 42 7.17 4.52 -24.80
N ILE A 43 8.44 4.18 -24.54
CA ILE A 43 8.93 3.95 -23.16
C ILE A 43 8.73 5.19 -22.27
N PRO A 44 9.00 6.43 -22.73
CA PRO A 44 8.68 7.62 -21.95
C PRO A 44 7.19 7.73 -21.59
N THR A 45 6.29 7.39 -22.52
CA THR A 45 4.84 7.36 -22.23
C THR A 45 4.51 6.29 -21.18
N ALA A 46 5.09 5.11 -21.28
CA ALA A 46 4.94 4.08 -20.24
C ALA A 46 5.50 4.55 -18.89
N GLY A 47 6.58 5.33 -18.87
CA GLY A 47 7.16 5.94 -17.66
C GLY A 47 6.19 6.87 -16.93
N MET A 48 5.23 7.49 -17.62
CA MET A 48 4.19 8.31 -17.00
C MET A 48 3.27 7.50 -16.06
N LEU A 49 3.24 6.16 -16.16
CA LEU A 49 2.54 5.30 -15.19
C LEU A 49 3.17 5.40 -13.79
N ILE A 50 4.47 5.59 -13.71
CA ILE A 50 5.21 5.78 -12.45
C ILE A 50 4.92 7.17 -11.90
N THR A 51 5.03 8.20 -12.74
CA THR A 51 4.73 9.59 -12.37
C THR A 51 3.28 9.75 -11.92
N GLY A 52 2.32 9.18 -12.67
CA GLY A 52 0.90 9.19 -12.31
C GLY A 52 0.66 8.52 -10.95
N TYR A 53 1.29 7.38 -10.71
CA TYR A 53 1.22 6.71 -9.41
C TYR A 53 1.76 7.60 -8.28
N ALA A 54 2.94 8.19 -8.45
CA ALA A 54 3.56 9.05 -7.44
C ALA A 54 2.71 10.30 -7.14
N LEU A 55 2.15 10.94 -8.18
CA LEU A 55 1.20 12.06 -8.02
C LEU A 55 -0.07 11.61 -7.29
N GLY A 56 -0.59 10.44 -7.61
CA GLY A 56 -1.73 9.86 -6.92
C GLY A 56 -1.45 9.56 -5.45
N VAL A 57 -0.24 9.09 -5.10
CA VAL A 57 0.19 8.94 -3.69
C VAL A 57 0.24 10.29 -2.99
N MET A 58 0.87 11.28 -3.62
CA MET A 58 1.02 12.63 -3.05
C MET A 58 -0.33 13.29 -2.72
N LEU A 59 -1.27 13.21 -3.64
CA LEU A 59 -2.60 13.81 -3.48
C LEU A 59 -3.54 12.91 -2.65
N GLY A 60 -3.44 11.61 -2.87
CA GLY A 60 -4.31 10.61 -2.22
C GLY A 60 -4.02 10.42 -0.73
N ALA A 61 -2.75 10.51 -0.31
CA ALA A 61 -2.37 10.24 1.07
C ALA A 61 -3.09 11.14 2.10
N PRO A 62 -3.10 12.48 1.98
CA PRO A 62 -3.82 13.33 2.92
C PRO A 62 -5.34 13.12 2.83
N PHE A 63 -5.89 13.01 1.61
CA PHE A 63 -7.32 12.81 1.40
C PHE A 63 -7.80 11.50 2.04
N MET A 64 -7.15 10.39 1.75
CA MET A 64 -7.54 9.08 2.28
C MET A 64 -7.31 8.97 3.78
N THR A 65 -6.23 9.56 4.32
CA THR A 65 -5.97 9.59 5.76
C THR A 65 -7.08 10.34 6.50
N LEU A 66 -7.52 11.49 5.99
CA LEU A 66 -8.64 12.25 6.56
C LEU A 66 -9.97 11.52 6.43
N TRP A 67 -10.24 10.93 5.26
CA TRP A 67 -11.45 10.16 4.99
C TRP A 67 -11.62 9.00 5.97
N PHE A 68 -10.54 8.23 6.17
CA PHE A 68 -10.56 7.08 7.07
C PHE A 68 -10.31 7.44 8.55
N GLY A 69 -10.06 8.71 8.87
CA GLY A 69 -9.77 9.16 10.24
C GLY A 69 -10.88 8.89 11.26
N GLY A 70 -12.13 8.65 10.82
CA GLY A 70 -13.25 8.27 11.67
C GLY A 70 -13.57 6.78 11.73
N PHE A 71 -12.88 5.95 10.92
CA PHE A 71 -13.14 4.52 10.83
C PHE A 71 -12.34 3.74 11.89
N ALA A 72 -12.86 2.56 12.28
CA ALA A 72 -12.05 1.61 13.03
C ALA A 72 -10.79 1.25 12.20
N ARG A 73 -9.60 1.39 12.80
CA ARG A 73 -8.30 1.29 12.10
C ARG A 73 -8.14 0.00 11.32
N ARG A 74 -8.61 -1.13 11.88
CA ARG A 74 -8.65 -2.42 11.19
C ARG A 74 -9.45 -2.34 9.89
N ASN A 75 -10.65 -1.79 9.94
CA ASN A 75 -11.54 -1.68 8.78
C ASN A 75 -10.96 -0.72 7.73
N ALA A 76 -10.35 0.39 8.17
CA ALA A 76 -9.66 1.32 7.29
C ALA A 76 -8.52 0.63 6.50
N LEU A 77 -7.66 -0.12 7.18
CA LEU A 77 -6.56 -0.86 6.55
C LEU A 77 -7.06 -1.94 5.57
N ILE A 78 -8.11 -2.68 5.94
CA ILE A 78 -8.73 -3.67 5.05
C ILE A 78 -9.32 -2.99 3.81
N PHE A 79 -9.99 -1.86 3.97
CA PHE A 79 -10.60 -1.13 2.86
C PHE A 79 -9.54 -0.55 1.92
N LEU A 80 -8.45 -0.02 2.48
CA LEU A 80 -7.31 0.44 1.71
C LEU A 80 -6.70 -0.71 0.89
N MET A 81 -6.57 -1.90 1.47
CA MET A 81 -6.10 -3.08 0.74
C MET A 81 -7.12 -3.61 -0.27
N ALA A 82 -8.41 -3.36 -0.08
CA ALA A 82 -9.42 -3.64 -1.11
C ALA A 82 -9.24 -2.70 -2.33
N ILE A 83 -9.02 -1.40 -2.12
CA ILE A 83 -8.68 -0.45 -3.20
C ILE A 83 -7.41 -0.90 -3.93
N PHE A 84 -6.38 -1.30 -3.19
CA PHE A 84 -5.14 -1.85 -3.74
C PHE A 84 -5.40 -3.08 -4.63
N THR A 85 -6.17 -4.03 -4.13
CA THR A 85 -6.49 -5.28 -4.83
C THR A 85 -7.26 -5.02 -6.11
N VAL A 86 -8.31 -4.19 -6.03
CA VAL A 86 -9.13 -3.82 -7.18
C VAL A 86 -8.30 -3.05 -8.22
N GLY A 87 -7.47 -2.09 -7.78
CA GLY A 87 -6.61 -1.34 -8.68
C GLY A 87 -5.61 -2.23 -9.43
N ASN A 88 -4.96 -3.17 -8.74
CA ASN A 88 -4.05 -4.12 -9.40
C ASN A 88 -4.81 -5.12 -10.29
N LEU A 89 -6.02 -5.52 -9.91
CA LEU A 89 -6.85 -6.37 -10.75
C LEU A 89 -7.26 -5.66 -12.04
N ILE A 90 -7.69 -4.39 -11.97
CA ILE A 90 -7.98 -3.57 -13.14
C ILE A 90 -6.72 -3.43 -14.01
N ALA A 91 -5.54 -3.20 -13.41
CA ALA A 91 -4.28 -3.14 -14.14
C ALA A 91 -3.98 -4.42 -14.90
N ALA A 92 -4.21 -5.60 -14.29
CA ALA A 92 -4.01 -6.91 -14.93
C ALA A 92 -4.88 -7.11 -16.17
N PHE A 93 -6.08 -6.54 -16.19
CA PHE A 93 -7.03 -6.65 -17.31
C PHE A 93 -7.08 -5.39 -18.20
N SER A 94 -6.16 -4.45 -18.04
CA SER A 94 -6.14 -3.21 -18.82
C SER A 94 -5.88 -3.47 -20.31
N PRO A 95 -6.80 -3.09 -21.20
CA PRO A 95 -6.64 -3.29 -22.65
C PRO A 95 -5.79 -2.18 -23.31
N ASN A 96 -5.61 -1.05 -22.66
CA ASN A 96 -4.90 0.11 -23.21
C ASN A 96 -4.23 0.94 -22.11
N TYR A 97 -3.42 1.91 -22.53
CA TYR A 97 -2.66 2.79 -21.64
C TYR A 97 -3.54 3.57 -20.66
N MET A 98 -4.66 4.12 -21.10
CA MET A 98 -5.52 4.96 -20.25
C MET A 98 -6.19 4.17 -19.13
N SER A 99 -6.63 2.95 -19.43
CA SER A 99 -7.18 2.06 -18.40
C SER A 99 -6.11 1.63 -17.38
N LEU A 100 -4.87 1.37 -17.85
CA LEU A 100 -3.75 1.06 -16.98
C LEU A 100 -3.36 2.25 -16.11
N LEU A 101 -3.30 3.46 -16.66
CA LEU A 101 -3.04 4.69 -15.91
C LEU A 101 -4.11 4.92 -14.84
N GLY A 102 -5.38 4.78 -15.19
CA GLY A 102 -6.50 4.86 -14.24
C GLY A 102 -6.39 3.85 -13.12
N ALA A 103 -6.05 2.60 -13.44
CA ALA A 103 -5.80 1.55 -12.46
C ALA A 103 -4.65 1.89 -11.50
N ARG A 104 -3.56 2.47 -12.02
CA ARG A 104 -2.41 2.94 -11.22
C ARG A 104 -2.79 4.09 -10.29
N LEU A 105 -3.62 5.04 -10.75
CA LEU A 105 -4.16 6.12 -9.93
C LEU A 105 -5.04 5.57 -8.81
N ILE A 106 -5.94 4.62 -9.10
CA ILE A 106 -6.76 3.96 -8.06
C ILE A 106 -5.87 3.25 -7.04
N THR A 107 -4.88 2.47 -7.50
CA THR A 107 -3.96 1.75 -6.61
C THR A 107 -3.17 2.71 -5.72
N SER A 108 -2.76 3.87 -6.22
CA SER A 108 -1.94 4.83 -5.47
C SER A 108 -2.66 5.44 -4.26
N LEU A 109 -3.99 5.49 -4.27
CA LEU A 109 -4.79 6.08 -3.18
C LEU A 109 -4.59 5.36 -1.84
N ASN A 110 -4.28 4.07 -1.85
CA ASN A 110 -4.08 3.32 -0.62
C ASN A 110 -2.73 3.59 0.07
N HIS A 111 -1.70 3.95 -0.72
CA HIS A 111 -0.30 3.90 -0.32
C HIS A 111 0.00 4.69 0.96
N GLY A 112 -0.09 6.02 0.89
CA GLY A 112 0.27 6.89 2.02
C GLY A 112 -0.63 6.68 3.24
N ALA A 113 -1.93 6.46 3.03
CA ALA A 113 -2.87 6.21 4.11
C ALA A 113 -2.61 4.86 4.80
N PHE A 114 -2.24 3.81 4.06
CA PHE A 114 -1.87 2.53 4.64
C PHE A 114 -0.64 2.65 5.55
N PHE A 115 0.42 3.32 5.09
CA PHE A 115 1.62 3.53 5.90
C PHE A 115 1.35 4.44 7.10
N GLY A 116 0.57 5.50 6.94
CA GLY A 116 0.19 6.41 8.04
C GLY A 116 -0.63 5.70 9.11
N ILE A 117 -1.76 5.09 8.75
CA ILE A 117 -2.66 4.38 9.68
C ILE A 117 -1.95 3.15 10.25
N GLY A 118 -1.23 2.40 9.42
CA GLY A 118 -0.51 1.19 9.81
C GLY A 118 0.59 1.46 10.83
N SER A 119 1.35 2.56 10.69
CA SER A 119 2.37 2.98 11.65
C SER A 119 1.76 3.29 13.02
N VAL A 120 0.62 3.99 13.04
CA VAL A 120 -0.11 4.26 14.29
C VAL A 120 -0.62 2.97 14.92
N VAL A 121 -1.12 2.02 14.12
CA VAL A 121 -1.53 0.70 14.60
C VAL A 121 -0.34 -0.07 15.15
N ALA A 122 0.77 -0.16 14.42
CA ALA A 122 1.98 -0.85 14.85
C ALA A 122 2.49 -0.30 16.20
N ALA A 123 2.55 1.03 16.35
CA ALA A 123 2.96 1.68 17.59
C ALA A 123 1.97 1.41 18.75
N SER A 124 0.65 1.33 18.48
CA SER A 124 -0.38 1.20 19.52
C SER A 124 -0.51 -0.18 20.13
N ILE A 125 0.00 -1.22 19.46
CA ILE A 125 -0.11 -2.62 19.93
C ILE A 125 1.11 -3.09 20.74
N VAL A 126 2.07 -2.21 20.97
CA VAL A 126 3.30 -2.50 21.73
C VAL A 126 3.53 -1.46 22.84
N PRO A 127 4.33 -1.80 23.89
CA PRO A 127 4.73 -0.83 24.91
C PRO A 127 5.53 0.34 24.31
N ALA A 128 5.51 1.50 24.98
CA ALA A 128 6.12 2.74 24.51
C ALA A 128 7.59 2.59 24.05
N HIS A 129 8.40 1.84 24.80
CA HIS A 129 9.81 1.62 24.46
C HIS A 129 10.05 0.73 23.22
N LYS A 130 9.01 0.08 22.67
CA LYS A 130 9.07 -0.77 21.46
C LYS A 130 8.38 -0.16 20.25
N GLN A 131 7.80 1.03 20.35
CA GLN A 131 7.00 1.63 19.27
C GLN A 131 7.81 1.83 17.99
N ALA A 132 9.01 2.41 18.10
CA ALA A 132 9.89 2.60 16.93
C ALA A 132 10.26 1.27 16.25
N SER A 133 10.56 0.23 17.03
CA SER A 133 10.85 -1.12 16.50
C SER A 133 9.64 -1.74 15.81
N ALA A 134 8.44 -1.55 16.34
CA ALA A 134 7.21 -2.08 15.74
C ALA A 134 6.93 -1.41 14.37
N VAL A 135 7.09 -0.09 14.28
CA VAL A 135 6.99 0.64 13.01
C VAL A 135 8.07 0.18 12.03
N ALA A 136 9.32 0.03 12.48
CA ALA A 136 10.41 -0.49 11.65
C ALA A 136 10.11 -1.92 11.13
N THR A 137 9.49 -2.78 11.95
CA THR A 137 9.07 -4.13 11.54
C THR A 137 8.03 -4.09 10.41
N MET A 138 7.08 -3.16 10.46
CA MET A 138 6.14 -2.95 9.35
C MET A 138 6.88 -2.51 8.08
N PHE A 139 7.79 -1.54 8.17
CA PHE A 139 8.55 -1.03 7.02
C PHE A 139 9.58 -2.04 6.49
N MET A 140 9.99 -3.06 7.27
CA MET A 140 10.78 -4.17 6.73
C MET A 140 10.08 -4.88 5.56
N GLY A 141 8.74 -4.90 5.54
CA GLY A 141 7.99 -5.40 4.40
C GLY A 141 8.36 -4.69 3.10
N LEU A 142 8.50 -3.36 3.12
CA LEU A 142 8.93 -2.56 1.97
C LEU A 142 10.37 -2.89 1.53
N THR A 143 11.27 -3.07 2.49
CA THR A 143 12.65 -3.48 2.21
C THR A 143 12.71 -4.86 1.55
N ILE A 144 11.95 -5.83 2.09
CA ILE A 144 11.87 -7.18 1.52
C ILE A 144 11.22 -7.12 0.12
N ALA A 145 10.24 -6.24 -0.10
CA ALA A 145 9.67 -6.03 -1.43
C ALA A 145 10.73 -5.62 -2.46
N ASN A 146 11.60 -4.68 -2.10
CA ASN A 146 12.66 -4.23 -3.02
C ASN A 146 13.72 -5.32 -3.30
N ILE A 147 14.04 -6.15 -2.31
CA ILE A 147 15.07 -7.21 -2.46
C ILE A 147 14.53 -8.44 -3.20
N GLY A 148 13.28 -8.83 -2.96
CA GLY A 148 12.69 -10.06 -3.47
C GLY A 148 11.42 -9.88 -4.28
N GLY A 149 10.47 -9.07 -3.79
CA GLY A 149 9.16 -8.87 -4.42
C GLY A 149 9.26 -8.23 -5.81
N VAL A 150 10.01 -7.15 -5.92
CA VAL A 150 10.19 -6.41 -7.19
C VAL A 150 10.93 -7.26 -8.23
N PRO A 151 12.08 -7.90 -7.93
CA PRO A 151 12.72 -8.79 -8.89
C PRO A 151 11.81 -9.94 -9.33
N LEU A 152 11.09 -10.57 -8.39
CA LEU A 152 10.19 -11.67 -8.71
C LEU A 152 9.02 -11.21 -9.61
N ALA A 153 8.38 -10.09 -9.27
CA ALA A 153 7.30 -9.54 -10.08
C ALA A 153 7.79 -9.11 -11.47
N THR A 154 9.01 -8.56 -11.56
CA THR A 154 9.64 -8.21 -12.84
C THR A 154 9.93 -9.46 -13.65
N TRP A 155 10.47 -10.49 -13.04
CA TRP A 155 10.74 -11.77 -13.72
C TRP A 155 9.44 -12.41 -14.25
N VAL A 156 8.38 -12.46 -13.45
CA VAL A 156 7.05 -12.92 -13.89
C VAL A 156 6.56 -12.10 -15.09
N GLY A 157 6.67 -10.79 -15.00
CA GLY A 157 6.19 -9.90 -16.05
C GLY A 157 6.98 -9.98 -17.35
N GLN A 158 8.29 -10.25 -17.29
CA GLN A 158 9.13 -10.40 -18.47
C GLN A 158 9.00 -11.78 -19.14
N ASN A 159 8.74 -12.85 -18.37
CA ASN A 159 8.71 -14.22 -18.89
C ASN A 159 7.29 -14.74 -19.17
N ILE A 160 6.30 -14.30 -18.39
CA ILE A 160 4.91 -14.79 -18.50
C ILE A 160 4.00 -13.68 -19.05
N GLY A 161 4.33 -12.43 -18.75
CA GLY A 161 3.58 -11.25 -19.18
C GLY A 161 3.32 -10.28 -18.04
N TRP A 162 3.43 -8.98 -18.31
CA TRP A 162 3.31 -7.93 -17.29
C TRP A 162 1.95 -7.92 -16.57
N ARG A 163 0.89 -8.34 -17.25
CA ARG A 163 -0.45 -8.50 -16.66
C ARG A 163 -0.48 -9.52 -15.53
N MET A 164 0.29 -10.60 -15.66
CA MET A 164 0.40 -11.65 -14.63
C MET A 164 1.09 -11.16 -13.36
N SER A 165 2.02 -10.19 -13.48
CA SER A 165 2.61 -9.54 -12.31
C SER A 165 1.57 -8.78 -11.50
N PHE A 166 0.73 -7.97 -12.16
CA PHE A 166 -0.36 -7.25 -11.48
C PHE A 166 -1.40 -8.21 -10.89
N LEU A 167 -1.70 -9.32 -11.58
CA LEU A 167 -2.60 -10.35 -11.06
C LEU A 167 -2.02 -10.99 -9.79
N ALA A 168 -0.74 -11.39 -9.80
CA ALA A 168 -0.07 -11.95 -8.62
C ALA A 168 -0.05 -10.95 -7.45
N ILE A 169 0.18 -9.66 -7.73
CA ILE A 169 0.14 -8.59 -6.73
C ILE A 169 -1.29 -8.40 -6.18
N SER A 170 -2.33 -8.55 -7.00
CA SER A 170 -3.71 -8.49 -6.51
C SER A 170 -4.03 -9.65 -5.55
N VAL A 171 -3.48 -10.84 -5.79
CA VAL A 171 -3.58 -11.99 -4.86
C VAL A 171 -2.88 -11.68 -3.53
N LEU A 172 -1.71 -11.03 -3.55
CA LEU A 172 -1.06 -10.56 -2.32
C LEU A 172 -1.93 -9.56 -1.55
N GLY A 173 -2.69 -8.73 -2.24
CA GLY A 173 -3.68 -7.84 -1.63
C GLY A 173 -4.76 -8.60 -0.87
N ILE A 174 -5.31 -9.67 -1.45
CA ILE A 174 -6.29 -10.53 -0.79
C ILE A 174 -5.68 -11.22 0.44
N ILE A 175 -4.47 -11.76 0.31
CA ILE A 175 -3.75 -12.38 1.43
C ILE A 175 -3.57 -11.38 2.56
N THR A 176 -3.18 -10.14 2.25
CA THR A 176 -3.02 -9.07 3.23
C THR A 176 -4.35 -8.74 3.92
N MET A 177 -5.46 -8.62 3.18
CA MET A 177 -6.78 -8.37 3.76
C MET A 177 -7.17 -9.45 4.75
N LEU A 178 -6.97 -10.72 4.41
CA LEU A 178 -7.25 -11.86 5.28
C LEU A 178 -6.34 -11.87 6.52
N ALA A 179 -5.05 -11.55 6.34
CA ALA A 179 -4.09 -11.44 7.44
C ALA A 179 -4.49 -10.32 8.41
N LEU A 180 -4.81 -9.12 7.91
CA LEU A 180 -5.27 -7.99 8.72
C LEU A 180 -6.58 -8.31 9.45
N TRP A 181 -7.51 -8.97 8.76
CA TRP A 181 -8.80 -9.35 9.34
C TRP A 181 -8.64 -10.32 10.53
N LYS A 182 -7.71 -11.27 10.43
CA LYS A 182 -7.44 -12.24 11.49
C LYS A 182 -6.53 -11.69 12.61
N ALA A 183 -5.57 -10.83 12.24
CA ALA A 183 -4.51 -10.39 13.14
C ALA A 183 -4.91 -9.18 14.00
N LEU A 184 -5.68 -8.22 13.44
CA LEU A 184 -5.97 -6.99 14.14
C LEU A 184 -7.26 -7.09 14.98
N PRO A 185 -7.24 -6.63 16.24
CA PRO A 185 -8.42 -6.63 17.09
C PRO A 185 -9.51 -5.70 16.56
N GLN A 186 -10.77 -6.07 16.84
CA GLN A 186 -11.92 -5.20 16.57
C GLN A 186 -11.96 -4.06 17.61
N GLY A 187 -12.37 -2.87 17.19
CA GLY A 187 -12.64 -1.78 18.13
C GLY A 187 -11.49 -0.79 18.38
N MET A 188 -10.38 -0.88 17.61
CA MET A 188 -9.37 0.18 17.61
C MET A 188 -9.93 1.43 16.93
N VAL A 189 -10.68 2.24 17.69
CA VAL A 189 -11.30 3.46 17.18
C VAL A 189 -10.23 4.53 16.99
N ALA A 190 -10.19 5.14 15.80
CA ALA A 190 -9.41 6.35 15.59
C ALA A 190 -10.06 7.51 16.36
N GLN A 191 -9.28 8.27 17.12
CA GLN A 191 -9.73 9.59 17.55
C GLN A 191 -9.94 10.44 16.30
N LYS A 192 -11.11 11.05 16.15
CA LYS A 192 -11.39 11.94 15.02
C LYS A 192 -10.29 13.03 15.00
N PRO A 193 -9.54 13.16 13.89
CA PRO A 193 -8.52 14.20 13.80
C PRO A 193 -9.20 15.55 13.96
N ASN A 194 -8.75 16.33 14.93
CA ASN A 194 -9.21 17.69 15.08
C ASN A 194 -8.32 18.60 14.22
N VAL A 195 -8.61 18.61 12.92
CA VAL A 195 -7.83 19.36 11.90
C VAL A 195 -7.63 20.82 12.31
N LYS A 196 -8.62 21.46 12.97
CA LYS A 196 -8.49 22.84 13.45
C LYS A 196 -7.47 22.97 14.59
N ALA A 197 -7.38 21.98 15.49
CA ALA A 197 -6.42 21.99 16.58
C ALA A 197 -4.99 21.70 16.06
N GLU A 198 -4.86 20.79 15.09
CA GLU A 198 -3.56 20.46 14.49
C GLU A 198 -3.01 21.63 13.65
N LEU A 199 -3.85 22.29 12.84
CA LEU A 199 -3.46 23.50 12.11
C LEU A 199 -3.05 24.63 13.05
N LYS A 200 -3.73 24.77 14.21
CA LYS A 200 -3.40 25.80 15.20
C LYS A 200 -2.04 25.57 15.88
N VAL A 201 -1.57 24.33 15.94
CA VAL A 201 -0.21 24.00 16.42
C VAL A 201 0.84 24.44 15.41
N LEU A 202 0.59 24.28 14.11
CA LEU A 202 1.50 24.69 13.03
C LEU A 202 1.60 26.23 12.89
N THR A 203 0.58 26.98 13.32
CA THR A 203 0.56 28.46 13.30
C THR A 203 1.08 29.09 14.59
N ARG A 204 1.38 28.30 15.63
CA ARG A 204 2.08 28.79 16.83
C ARG A 204 3.58 28.79 16.52
N THR A 205 4.07 29.92 16.03
CA THR A 205 5.48 30.25 16.07
C THR A 205 5.94 30.32 17.54
N PRO A 206 7.14 29.81 17.86
CA PRO A 206 7.72 29.94 19.19
C PRO A 206 7.97 31.39 19.57
#